data_5d0bc1e342a7fddedb1d6414248900a8
#
_entry.id   5d0bc1e342a7fddedb1d6414248900a8
#
_cell.length_a   1.000
_cell.length_b   1.000
_cell.length_c   1.000
_cell.angle_alpha   90.00
_cell.angle_beta   90.00
_cell.angle_gamma   90.00
#
_symmetry.space_group_name_H-M   'P 1'
#
loop_
_entity.id
_entity.type
_entity.pdbx_description
1 polymer ?
#
loop_
_entity_poly.entity_id
_entity_poly.type
_entity_poly.pdbx_seq_one_letter_code
_entity_poly.pdbx_strand_id
1 'polypeptide(L)'
;MWMLWPEVVANFAKHYETGEPLPQEWIDNLKRAETFNQGHATVAYLAASVIDLAWHELGPDEIPTDVEAFEAKALANYGLDFDLVPTRYRSTYFSHIFAGGYSAGYYGYIWSEVLDADSVEWFKENGGLTRANGDHFRKELLSRGGSIDSMQMFRNFRGRDATITPLLTRRGLN
;
A
#
# COMPACT_ATOMS: atom_id res chain seq x y z
N MET A 1 -5.08 4.18 -7.83
CA MET A 1 -6.44 4.13 -7.27
C MET A 1 -7.48 4.86 -8.09
N TRP A 2 -7.24 6.08 -8.57
CA TRP A 2 -8.22 6.83 -9.38
C TRP A 2 -8.30 6.39 -10.84
N MET A 3 -7.34 5.62 -11.33
CA MET A 3 -7.24 5.23 -12.75
C MET A 3 -8.49 4.51 -13.29
N LEU A 4 -9.22 3.78 -12.45
CA LEU A 4 -10.44 3.06 -12.86
C LEU A 4 -11.73 3.84 -12.56
N TRP A 5 -11.64 5.11 -12.18
CA TRP A 5 -12.81 5.95 -12.06
C TRP A 5 -13.31 6.38 -13.44
N PRO A 6 -14.62 6.34 -13.70
CA PRO A 6 -15.17 6.60 -15.04
C PRO A 6 -14.68 7.91 -15.64
N GLU A 7 -14.69 9.00 -14.84
CA GLU A 7 -14.24 10.31 -15.28
C GLU A 7 -12.74 10.39 -15.60
N VAL A 8 -11.93 9.52 -14.99
CA VAL A 8 -10.49 9.43 -15.27
C VAL A 8 -10.24 8.57 -16.51
N VAL A 9 -10.85 7.37 -16.56
CA VAL A 9 -10.75 6.44 -17.67
C VAL A 9 -11.16 7.09 -18.98
N ALA A 10 -12.24 7.87 -18.98
CA ALA A 10 -12.77 8.56 -20.18
C ALA A 10 -11.76 9.53 -20.83
N ASN A 11 -10.76 10.00 -20.09
CA ASN A 11 -9.76 10.91 -20.63
C ASN A 11 -8.71 10.21 -21.50
N PHE A 12 -8.28 8.99 -21.13
CA PHE A 12 -7.13 8.34 -21.76
C PHE A 12 -7.42 6.96 -22.37
N ALA A 13 -8.37 6.19 -21.84
CA ALA A 13 -8.63 4.83 -22.27
C ALA A 13 -9.55 4.82 -23.50
N LYS A 14 -8.97 5.12 -24.65
CA LYS A 14 -9.65 5.17 -25.93
C LYS A 14 -8.92 4.30 -26.96
N HIS A 15 -9.68 3.69 -27.86
CA HIS A 15 -9.10 2.93 -28.97
C HIS A 15 -8.28 3.87 -29.86
N TYR A 16 -7.06 3.46 -30.20
CA TYR A 16 -6.08 4.33 -30.85
C TYR A 16 -6.48 4.76 -32.29
N GLU A 17 -7.31 3.96 -33.00
CA GLU A 17 -7.80 4.28 -34.33
C GLU A 17 -9.20 4.91 -34.31
N THR A 18 -10.14 4.30 -33.55
CA THR A 18 -11.55 4.72 -33.59
C THR A 18 -11.89 5.82 -32.59
N GLY A 19 -11.07 6.00 -31.54
CA GLY A 19 -11.35 6.92 -30.45
C GLY A 19 -12.46 6.46 -29.51
N GLU A 20 -13.00 5.26 -29.68
CA GLU A 20 -14.05 4.70 -28.84
C GLU A 20 -13.51 4.47 -27.40
N PRO A 21 -14.32 4.75 -26.37
CA PRO A 21 -13.91 4.54 -24.99
C PRO A 21 -13.76 3.05 -24.66
N LEU A 22 -12.93 2.75 -23.66
CA LEU A 22 -12.82 1.39 -23.12
C LEU A 22 -14.19 0.88 -22.66
N PRO A 23 -14.62 -0.32 -23.11
CA PRO A 23 -15.91 -0.88 -22.69
C PRO A 23 -16.02 -1.02 -21.17
N GLN A 24 -17.19 -0.64 -20.61
CA GLN A 24 -17.44 -0.72 -19.16
C GLN A 24 -17.25 -2.13 -18.61
N GLU A 25 -17.63 -3.16 -19.37
CA GLU A 25 -17.43 -4.56 -18.98
C GLU A 25 -15.97 -4.89 -18.68
N TRP A 26 -15.03 -4.32 -19.43
CA TRP A 26 -13.60 -4.55 -19.21
C TRP A 26 -13.12 -3.86 -17.94
N ILE A 27 -13.63 -2.67 -17.65
CA ILE A 27 -13.35 -1.97 -16.38
C ILE A 27 -13.86 -2.78 -15.19
N ASP A 28 -15.07 -3.35 -15.32
CA ASP A 28 -15.67 -4.17 -14.26
C ASP A 28 -14.90 -5.50 -14.07
N ASN A 29 -14.39 -6.09 -15.15
CA ASN A 29 -13.52 -7.27 -15.10
C ASN A 29 -12.19 -6.96 -14.40
N LEU A 30 -11.57 -5.82 -14.69
CA LEU A 30 -10.35 -5.37 -14.00
C LEU A 30 -10.59 -5.20 -12.49
N LYS A 31 -11.68 -4.54 -12.11
CA LYS A 31 -12.05 -4.37 -10.69
C LYS A 31 -12.26 -5.72 -9.97
N ARG A 32 -12.91 -6.69 -10.63
CA ARG A 32 -13.07 -8.03 -10.07
C ARG A 32 -11.74 -8.79 -9.92
N ALA A 33 -10.83 -8.59 -10.88
CA ALA A 33 -9.50 -9.20 -10.84
C ALA A 33 -8.62 -8.63 -9.72
N GLU A 34 -8.81 -7.36 -9.32
CA GLU A 34 -8.01 -6.71 -8.26
C GLU A 34 -8.14 -7.41 -6.90
N THR A 35 -9.26 -8.06 -6.61
CA THR A 35 -9.48 -8.75 -5.33
C THR A 35 -8.99 -10.21 -5.33
N PHE A 36 -8.60 -10.74 -6.51
CA PHE A 36 -8.11 -12.10 -6.62
C PHE A 36 -6.77 -12.29 -5.90
N ASN A 37 -6.68 -13.30 -5.06
CA ASN A 37 -5.47 -13.67 -4.29
C ASN A 37 -4.89 -12.54 -3.40
N GLN A 38 -5.69 -11.60 -2.96
CA GLN A 38 -5.22 -10.51 -2.08
C GLN A 38 -4.74 -11.00 -0.72
N GLY A 39 -5.27 -12.11 -0.21
CA GLY A 39 -4.75 -12.76 1.00
C GLY A 39 -3.29 -13.18 0.82
N HIS A 40 -2.98 -13.92 -0.26
CA HIS A 40 -1.61 -14.32 -0.59
C HIS A 40 -0.69 -13.09 -0.72
N ALA A 41 -1.08 -12.12 -1.52
CA ALA A 41 -0.26 -10.92 -1.77
C ALA A 41 0.01 -10.13 -0.48
N THR A 42 -1.00 -10.01 0.39
CA THR A 42 -0.89 -9.30 1.66
C THR A 42 0.02 -10.04 2.65
N VAL A 43 -0.14 -11.36 2.79
CA VAL A 43 0.70 -12.17 3.69
C VAL A 43 2.15 -12.19 3.22
N ALA A 44 2.43 -12.39 1.93
CA ALA A 44 3.78 -12.36 1.38
C ALA A 44 4.48 -11.00 1.62
N TYR A 45 3.73 -9.91 1.53
CA TYR A 45 4.23 -8.57 1.84
C TYR A 45 4.50 -8.39 3.35
N LEU A 46 3.54 -8.78 4.21
CA LEU A 46 3.68 -8.65 5.67
C LEU A 46 4.84 -9.50 6.19
N ALA A 47 5.06 -10.69 5.64
CA ALA A 47 6.21 -11.53 5.97
C ALA A 47 7.53 -10.80 5.71
N ALA A 48 7.67 -10.10 4.58
CA ALA A 48 8.85 -9.29 4.29
C ALA A 48 9.00 -8.12 5.29
N SER A 49 7.90 -7.48 5.69
CA SER A 49 7.93 -6.40 6.69
C SER A 49 8.34 -6.90 8.08
N VAL A 50 7.90 -8.10 8.46
CA VAL A 50 8.30 -8.75 9.73
C VAL A 50 9.79 -9.12 9.71
N ILE A 51 10.29 -9.66 8.60
CA ILE A 51 11.72 -9.96 8.44
C ILE A 51 12.57 -8.68 8.57
N ASP A 52 12.13 -7.58 7.97
CA ASP A 52 12.81 -6.28 8.09
C ASP A 52 12.93 -5.86 9.57
N LEU A 53 11.81 -5.83 10.29
CA LEU A 53 11.81 -5.45 11.71
C LEU A 53 12.65 -6.41 12.54
N ALA A 54 12.52 -7.73 12.32
CA ALA A 54 13.28 -8.72 13.08
C ALA A 54 14.80 -8.54 12.93
N TRP A 55 15.29 -8.19 11.74
CA TRP A 55 16.72 -7.89 11.53
C TRP A 55 17.16 -6.62 12.25
N HIS A 56 16.34 -5.60 12.27
CA HIS A 56 16.72 -4.28 12.80
C HIS A 56 16.40 -4.09 14.30
N GLU A 57 15.78 -5.08 14.93
CA GLU A 57 15.63 -5.17 16.38
C GLU A 57 16.79 -5.88 17.08
N LEU A 58 17.68 -6.53 16.30
CA LEU A 58 18.83 -7.26 16.86
C LEU A 58 19.87 -6.32 17.49
N GLY A 59 20.34 -6.69 18.68
CA GLY A 59 21.55 -6.11 19.27
C GLY A 59 22.83 -6.57 18.56
N PRO A 60 23.96 -5.89 18.79
CA PRO A 60 25.22 -6.19 18.12
C PRO A 60 25.74 -7.61 18.36
N ASP A 61 25.39 -8.23 19.47
CA ASP A 61 25.81 -9.58 19.86
C ASP A 61 24.80 -10.67 19.47
N GLU A 62 23.68 -10.30 18.83
CA GLU A 62 22.57 -11.20 18.47
C GLU A 62 22.54 -11.58 16.99
N ILE A 63 23.56 -11.18 16.23
CA ILE A 63 23.58 -11.39 14.78
C ILE A 63 23.64 -12.89 14.48
N PRO A 64 22.63 -13.45 13.77
CA PRO A 64 22.55 -14.87 13.50
C PRO A 64 23.58 -15.30 12.46
N THR A 65 24.14 -16.50 12.63
CA THR A 65 25.03 -17.13 11.65
C THR A 65 24.25 -17.94 10.59
N ASP A 66 23.04 -18.40 10.94
CA ASP A 66 22.12 -19.10 10.05
C ASP A 66 20.94 -18.18 9.71
N VAL A 67 21.01 -17.59 8.53
CA VAL A 67 20.02 -16.62 8.04
C VAL A 67 18.65 -17.26 7.78
N GLU A 68 18.62 -18.49 7.27
CA GLU A 68 17.37 -19.18 6.95
C GLU A 68 16.64 -19.60 8.23
N ALA A 69 17.35 -20.12 9.21
CA ALA A 69 16.78 -20.45 10.52
C ALA A 69 16.28 -19.19 11.24
N PHE A 70 16.97 -18.08 11.10
CA PHE A 70 16.53 -16.79 11.65
C PHE A 70 15.21 -16.33 11.02
N GLU A 71 15.12 -16.33 9.68
CA GLU A 71 13.89 -15.98 8.96
C GLU A 71 12.72 -16.84 9.39
N ALA A 72 12.91 -18.17 9.40
CA ALA A 72 11.88 -19.13 9.80
C ALA A 72 11.35 -18.82 11.21
N LYS A 73 12.26 -18.58 12.16
CA LYS A 73 11.91 -18.22 13.54
C LYS A 73 11.15 -16.90 13.61
N ALA A 74 11.61 -15.87 12.89
CA ALA A 74 10.97 -14.56 12.86
C ALA A 74 9.54 -14.68 12.32
N LEU A 75 9.33 -15.41 11.23
CA LEU A 75 8.00 -15.62 10.66
C LEU A 75 7.09 -16.44 11.57
N ALA A 76 7.59 -17.51 12.18
CA ALA A 76 6.82 -18.36 13.11
C ALA A 76 6.31 -17.57 14.33
N ASN A 77 7.09 -16.63 14.85
CA ASN A 77 6.68 -15.79 15.98
C ASN A 77 5.41 -14.96 15.70
N TYR A 78 5.11 -14.71 14.42
CA TYR A 78 3.93 -13.95 13.97
C TYR A 78 2.90 -14.82 13.23
N GLY A 79 3.08 -16.15 13.20
CA GLY A 79 2.18 -17.08 12.49
C GLY A 79 2.19 -16.87 10.98
N LEU A 80 3.34 -16.45 10.42
CA LEU A 80 3.56 -16.19 8.99
C LEU A 80 4.45 -17.26 8.32
N ASP A 81 4.75 -18.34 9.00
CA ASP A 81 5.53 -19.50 8.53
C ASP A 81 4.71 -20.48 7.69
N PHE A 82 3.93 -19.95 6.76
CA PHE A 82 3.01 -20.73 5.94
C PHE A 82 3.67 -21.08 4.60
N ASP A 83 4.00 -22.35 4.39
CA ASP A 83 4.75 -22.84 3.22
C ASP A 83 4.17 -22.43 1.85
N LEU A 84 2.85 -22.27 1.74
CA LEU A 84 2.17 -21.90 0.50
C LEU A 84 2.26 -20.41 0.18
N VAL A 85 2.72 -19.59 1.13
CA VAL A 85 2.89 -18.15 0.96
C VAL A 85 4.29 -17.75 1.42
N PRO A 86 5.31 -18.01 0.61
CA PRO A 86 6.67 -17.60 0.95
C PRO A 86 6.77 -16.08 1.05
N THR A 87 7.72 -15.62 1.87
CA THR A 87 8.02 -14.19 1.94
C THR A 87 8.42 -13.63 0.57
N ARG A 88 8.01 -12.39 0.30
CA ARG A 88 8.33 -11.69 -0.95
C ARG A 88 9.83 -11.54 -1.18
N TYR A 89 10.61 -11.34 -0.11
CA TYR A 89 12.06 -11.22 -0.15
C TYR A 89 12.71 -12.13 0.89
N ARG A 90 13.83 -12.75 0.51
CA ARG A 90 14.74 -13.42 1.43
C ARG A 90 15.82 -12.43 1.87
N SER A 91 16.31 -12.55 3.09
CA SER A 91 17.35 -11.67 3.64
C SER A 91 18.59 -11.56 2.75
N THR A 92 18.96 -12.63 2.07
CA THR A 92 20.15 -12.69 1.20
C THR A 92 20.11 -11.78 -0.02
N TYR A 93 18.94 -11.31 -0.44
CA TYR A 93 18.77 -10.40 -1.58
C TYR A 93 17.81 -9.22 -1.30
N PHE A 94 17.53 -8.96 -0.02
CA PHE A 94 16.60 -7.87 0.37
C PHE A 94 17.32 -6.52 0.47
N SER A 95 17.81 -6.03 -0.67
CA SER A 95 18.59 -4.77 -0.71
C SER A 95 17.82 -3.55 -0.19
N HIS A 96 16.49 -3.53 -0.27
CA HIS A 96 15.65 -2.44 0.25
C HIS A 96 15.98 -2.10 1.70
N ILE A 97 16.12 -3.12 2.55
CA ILE A 97 16.31 -2.94 3.99
C ILE A 97 17.78 -2.87 4.41
N PHE A 98 18.72 -3.35 3.58
CA PHE A 98 20.14 -3.30 3.90
C PHE A 98 20.92 -2.21 3.16
N ALA A 99 20.49 -1.83 1.95
CA ALA A 99 21.20 -0.85 1.13
C ALA A 99 20.28 0.22 0.52
N GLY A 100 18.96 0.07 0.61
CA GLY A 100 17.98 0.90 -0.08
C GLY A 100 17.34 2.00 0.77
N GLY A 101 17.75 2.19 2.03
CA GLY A 101 17.20 3.21 2.91
C GLY A 101 15.84 2.88 3.56
N TYR A 102 15.40 1.61 3.51
CA TYR A 102 14.16 1.13 4.13
C TYR A 102 14.40 0.26 5.37
N SER A 103 15.56 0.38 6.03
CA SER A 103 15.89 -0.35 7.26
C SER A 103 14.85 -0.04 8.34
N ALA A 104 14.21 -1.08 8.89
CA ALA A 104 13.07 -1.00 9.80
C ALA A 104 11.90 -0.16 9.24
N GLY A 105 11.82 0.01 7.93
CA GLY A 105 10.87 0.91 7.27
C GLY A 105 10.10 0.29 6.10
N TYR A 106 10.27 -1.00 5.82
CA TYR A 106 9.57 -1.64 4.70
C TYR A 106 8.04 -1.64 4.87
N TYR A 107 7.55 -1.69 6.09
CA TYR A 107 6.12 -1.53 6.40
C TYR A 107 5.52 -0.21 5.89
N GLY A 108 6.35 0.81 5.62
CA GLY A 108 5.93 2.11 5.13
C GLY A 108 5.12 2.07 3.82
N TYR A 109 5.31 1.02 3.00
CA TYR A 109 4.50 0.84 1.79
C TYR A 109 3.03 0.57 2.11
N ILE A 110 2.72 -0.39 2.99
CA ILE A 110 1.33 -0.67 3.36
C ILE A 110 0.73 0.47 4.18
N TRP A 111 1.54 1.12 5.01
CA TRP A 111 1.12 2.33 5.72
C TRP A 111 0.67 3.43 4.75
N SER A 112 1.46 3.69 3.71
CA SER A 112 1.10 4.65 2.66
C SER A 112 -0.16 4.23 1.91
N GLU A 113 -0.39 2.93 1.70
CA GLU A 113 -1.61 2.43 1.09
C GLU A 113 -2.86 2.65 1.98
N VAL A 114 -2.72 2.59 3.31
CA VAL A 114 -3.81 2.93 4.24
C VAL A 114 -4.21 4.39 4.06
N LEU A 115 -3.22 5.29 4.04
CA LEU A 115 -3.45 6.74 3.86
C LEU A 115 -4.05 7.03 2.48
N ASP A 116 -3.54 6.39 1.43
CA ASP A 116 -4.05 6.51 0.06
C ASP A 116 -5.50 6.02 -0.05
N ALA A 117 -5.82 4.85 0.52
CA ALA A 117 -7.17 4.31 0.47
C ALA A 117 -8.18 5.23 1.18
N ASP A 118 -7.84 5.72 2.38
CA ASP A 118 -8.71 6.62 3.13
C ASP A 118 -8.82 8.02 2.49
N SER A 119 -7.77 8.46 1.81
CA SER A 119 -7.82 9.70 1.01
C SER A 119 -8.82 9.57 -0.14
N VAL A 120 -8.86 8.42 -0.82
CA VAL A 120 -9.83 8.18 -1.89
C VAL A 120 -11.28 8.13 -1.37
N GLU A 121 -11.51 7.56 -0.20
CA GLU A 121 -12.83 7.60 0.44
C GLU A 121 -13.26 9.05 0.74
N TRP A 122 -12.33 9.91 1.19
CA TRP A 122 -12.64 11.32 1.37
C TRP A 122 -13.18 11.97 0.08
N PHE A 123 -12.54 11.71 -1.07
CA PHE A 123 -13.03 12.22 -2.35
C PHE A 123 -14.43 11.71 -2.67
N LYS A 124 -14.72 10.42 -2.45
CA LYS A 124 -16.06 9.86 -2.67
C LYS A 124 -17.12 10.51 -1.77
N GLU A 125 -16.80 10.67 -0.49
CA GLU A 125 -17.67 11.32 0.51
C GLU A 125 -17.96 12.79 0.17
N ASN A 126 -17.06 13.46 -0.54
CA ASN A 126 -17.15 14.90 -0.85
C ASN A 126 -17.50 15.18 -2.33
N GLY A 127 -18.10 14.23 -3.03
CA GLY A 127 -18.63 14.44 -4.39
C GLY A 127 -17.61 14.24 -5.52
N GLY A 128 -16.54 13.50 -5.28
CA GLY A 128 -15.62 13.02 -6.31
C GLY A 128 -14.50 13.99 -6.66
N LEU A 129 -13.98 13.87 -7.88
CA LEU A 129 -12.80 14.60 -8.38
C LEU A 129 -13.17 16.01 -8.87
N THR A 130 -13.74 16.82 -7.99
CA THR A 130 -13.99 18.23 -8.28
C THR A 130 -12.71 19.07 -8.15
N ARG A 131 -12.69 20.23 -8.81
CA ARG A 131 -11.56 21.18 -8.67
C ARG A 131 -11.36 21.62 -7.22
N ALA A 132 -12.45 21.89 -6.49
CA ALA A 132 -12.39 22.32 -5.10
C ALA A 132 -11.77 21.22 -4.20
N ASN A 133 -12.13 19.95 -4.41
CA ASN A 133 -11.57 18.83 -3.67
C ASN A 133 -10.07 18.63 -3.98
N GLY A 134 -9.69 18.77 -5.24
CA GLY A 134 -8.29 18.72 -5.65
C GLY A 134 -7.46 19.86 -5.04
N ASP A 135 -8.00 21.08 -4.99
CA ASP A 135 -7.33 22.23 -4.37
C ASP A 135 -7.20 22.04 -2.85
N HIS A 136 -8.21 21.47 -2.16
CA HIS A 136 -8.13 21.12 -0.74
C HIS A 136 -7.02 20.06 -0.49
N PHE A 137 -7.03 18.95 -1.24
CA PHE A 137 -6.01 17.90 -1.15
C PHE A 137 -4.59 18.46 -1.38
N ARG A 138 -4.44 19.28 -2.42
CA ARG A 138 -3.17 19.94 -2.72
C ARG A 138 -2.72 20.85 -1.59
N LYS A 139 -3.61 21.70 -1.07
CA LYS A 139 -3.30 22.69 -0.04
C LYS A 139 -2.92 22.03 1.28
N GLU A 140 -3.70 21.08 1.76
CA GLU A 140 -3.55 20.52 3.10
C GLU A 140 -2.52 19.38 3.17
N LEU A 141 -2.31 18.65 2.07
CA LEU A 141 -1.43 17.50 2.03
C LEU A 141 -0.22 17.71 1.10
N LEU A 142 -0.44 17.81 -0.23
CA LEU A 142 0.63 17.70 -1.20
C LEU A 142 1.63 18.86 -1.16
N SER A 143 1.17 20.10 -0.89
CA SER A 143 2.02 21.28 -0.90
C SER A 143 2.84 21.49 0.38
N ARG A 144 2.61 20.68 1.41
CA ARG A 144 3.24 20.86 2.72
C ARG A 144 4.63 20.21 2.82
N GLY A 145 4.84 19.10 2.10
CA GLY A 145 6.09 18.35 2.19
C GLY A 145 6.43 17.98 3.64
N GLY A 146 7.65 18.25 4.07
CA GLY A 146 8.13 18.04 5.44
C GLY A 146 7.97 19.25 6.38
N SER A 147 7.12 20.22 6.06
CA SER A 147 7.02 21.47 6.83
C SER A 147 6.22 21.36 8.13
N ILE A 148 5.40 20.35 8.27
CA ILE A 148 4.62 20.03 9.47
C ILE A 148 4.58 18.52 9.67
N ASP A 149 4.15 18.06 10.85
CA ASP A 149 3.96 16.64 11.14
C ASP A 149 3.05 15.97 10.12
N SER A 150 3.44 14.79 9.62
CA SER A 150 2.76 14.10 8.52
C SER A 150 1.34 13.67 8.91
N MET A 151 1.14 13.21 10.16
CA MET A 151 -0.20 12.83 10.62
C MET A 151 -1.07 14.06 10.83
N GLN A 152 -0.49 15.18 11.22
CA GLN A 152 -1.22 16.45 11.29
C GLN A 152 -1.67 16.92 9.91
N MET A 153 -0.82 16.77 8.87
CA MET A 153 -1.22 17.04 7.48
C MET A 153 -2.42 16.20 7.07
N PHE A 154 -2.37 14.90 7.37
CA PHE A 154 -3.46 14.00 7.04
C PHE A 154 -4.77 14.38 7.78
N ARG A 155 -4.69 14.71 9.08
CA ARG A 155 -5.84 15.19 9.86
C ARG A 155 -6.41 16.49 9.29
N ASN A 156 -5.57 17.42 8.86
CA ASN A 156 -6.02 18.68 8.23
C ASN A 156 -6.79 18.42 6.93
N PHE A 157 -6.34 17.43 6.15
CA PHE A 157 -7.02 17.03 4.92
C PHE A 157 -8.28 16.20 5.20
N ARG A 158 -8.15 15.12 6.00
CA ARG A 158 -9.20 14.11 6.18
C ARG A 158 -10.25 14.51 7.24
N GLY A 159 -9.86 15.36 8.20
CA GLY A 159 -10.67 15.73 9.37
C GLY A 159 -10.58 14.74 10.55
N ARG A 160 -9.82 13.66 10.40
CA ARG A 160 -9.60 12.62 11.42
C ARG A 160 -8.33 11.82 11.13
N ASP A 161 -7.96 10.91 12.02
CA ASP A 161 -6.93 9.91 11.77
C ASP A 161 -7.37 8.93 10.67
N ALA A 162 -6.39 8.34 9.99
CA ALA A 162 -6.62 7.31 9.00
C ALA A 162 -7.22 6.04 9.62
N THR A 163 -8.01 5.33 8.83
CA THR A 163 -8.52 4.01 9.21
C THR A 163 -8.12 2.97 8.17
N ILE A 164 -7.93 1.73 8.61
CA ILE A 164 -7.56 0.61 7.74
C ILE A 164 -8.71 0.12 6.86
N THR A 165 -9.95 0.37 7.26
CA THR A 165 -11.16 -0.16 6.59
C THR A 165 -11.19 0.08 5.09
N PRO A 166 -10.89 1.29 4.57
CA PRO A 166 -10.86 1.52 3.12
C PRO A 166 -9.87 0.63 2.37
N LEU A 167 -8.70 0.33 2.95
CA LEU A 167 -7.73 -0.58 2.36
C LEU A 167 -8.25 -2.02 2.35
N LEU A 168 -8.83 -2.49 3.45
CA LEU A 168 -9.39 -3.84 3.53
C LEU A 168 -10.53 -4.02 2.54
N THR A 169 -11.44 -3.05 2.44
CA THR A 169 -12.54 -3.04 1.45
C THR A 169 -11.98 -3.13 0.03
N ARG A 170 -10.98 -2.31 -0.31
CA ARG A 170 -10.35 -2.35 -1.63
C ARG A 170 -9.75 -3.71 -1.96
N ARG A 171 -9.16 -4.38 -0.98
CA ARG A 171 -8.54 -5.70 -1.12
C ARG A 171 -9.54 -6.87 -1.04
N GLY A 172 -10.81 -6.61 -0.74
CA GLY A 172 -11.82 -7.66 -0.53
C GLY A 172 -11.52 -8.53 0.69
N LEU A 173 -10.95 -7.94 1.74
CA LEU A 173 -10.56 -8.61 2.99
C LEU A 173 -11.45 -8.21 4.19
N ASN A 174 -12.66 -7.72 3.95
CA ASN A 174 -13.65 -7.39 4.98
C ASN A 174 -14.49 -8.61 5.33
#